data_d04ffbeb8ae0ae45d7bb1cb6cb132d57
#
_entry.id   d04ffbeb8ae0ae45d7bb1cb6cb132d57
#
_cell.length_a   1.000
_cell.length_b   1.000
_cell.length_c   1.000
_cell.angle_alpha   90.00
_cell.angle_beta   90.00
_cell.angle_gamma   90.00
#
_symmetry.space_group_name_H-M   'P 1'
#
loop_
_entity.id
_entity.type
_entity.pdbx_description
1 polymer ?
#
loop_
_entity_poly.entity_id
_entity_poly.type
_entity_poly.pdbx_seq_one_letter_code
_entity_poly.pdbx_strand_id
1 'polypeptide(L)'
;MSATAQEVARHASEASLAATETDQAVQRGSVVMQGTIKTIVDMSDEIAGTASVINQLEEDSVRIGKVMEVIHGIAEQTNLLALNAAIEAARAGEAGRGFAVVADEVRNLARRTADSTNEINQIIANVQTGTANAAKAIQNGQSISERSVTQVKEAGAILDTISVSVDSMRAKNIQIAAAAEEQTSVSEDIARNLTEITAIASANQAQVEKTQDAAVHLQNLSQGLAELTKRLGAA
;
A
#
# COMPACT_ATOMS: atom_id res chain seq x y z
N MET A 1 17.11 28.55 -31.59
CA MET A 1 17.42 28.54 -30.14
C MET A 1 16.24 29.08 -29.31
N SER A 2 15.66 30.26 -29.59
CA SER A 2 14.51 30.75 -28.82
C SER A 2 13.29 29.82 -28.83
N ALA A 3 12.88 29.26 -29.98
CA ALA A 3 11.77 28.30 -30.05
C ALA A 3 12.00 27.02 -29.21
N THR A 4 13.22 26.50 -29.20
CA THR A 4 13.56 25.32 -28.38
C THR A 4 13.52 25.65 -26.88
N ALA A 5 13.99 26.83 -26.49
CA ALA A 5 13.93 27.27 -25.09
C ALA A 5 12.46 27.46 -24.63
N GLN A 6 11.60 28.03 -25.47
CA GLN A 6 10.16 28.14 -25.18
C GLN A 6 9.49 26.78 -25.05
N GLU A 7 9.84 25.78 -25.88
CA GLU A 7 9.36 24.40 -25.70
C GLU A 7 9.80 23.78 -24.37
N VAL A 8 11.07 23.99 -23.98
CA VAL A 8 11.59 23.50 -22.69
C VAL A 8 10.82 24.13 -21.53
N ALA A 9 10.57 25.45 -21.57
CA ALA A 9 9.78 26.14 -20.54
C ALA A 9 8.36 25.58 -20.44
N ARG A 10 7.69 25.35 -21.60
CA ARG A 10 6.37 24.75 -21.63
C ARG A 10 6.37 23.32 -21.02
N HIS A 11 7.30 22.46 -21.43
CA HIS A 11 7.41 21.11 -20.89
C HIS A 11 7.72 21.09 -19.40
N ALA A 12 8.55 21.99 -18.90
CA ALA A 12 8.82 22.13 -17.48
C ALA A 12 7.56 22.56 -16.70
N SER A 13 6.75 23.46 -17.27
CA SER A 13 5.47 23.85 -16.67
C SER A 13 4.47 22.67 -16.64
N GLU A 14 4.34 21.93 -17.73
CA GLU A 14 3.49 20.73 -17.79
C GLU A 14 3.94 19.65 -16.80
N ALA A 15 5.25 19.42 -16.67
CA ALA A 15 5.80 18.48 -15.69
C ALA A 15 5.55 18.95 -14.24
N SER A 16 5.55 20.27 -13.99
CA SER A 16 5.20 20.83 -12.67
C SER A 16 3.72 20.60 -12.33
N LEU A 17 2.82 20.71 -13.30
CA LEU A 17 1.40 20.41 -13.13
C LEU A 17 1.19 18.91 -12.83
N ALA A 18 1.82 18.02 -13.60
CA ALA A 18 1.77 16.57 -13.39
C ALA A 18 2.32 16.16 -12.01
N ALA A 19 3.37 16.85 -11.52
CA ALA A 19 3.88 16.67 -10.18
C ALA A 19 2.83 17.06 -9.12
N THR A 20 2.11 18.16 -9.32
CA THR A 20 1.04 18.59 -8.41
C THR A 20 -0.12 17.58 -8.36
N GLU A 21 -0.54 17.05 -9.51
CA GLU A 21 -1.57 16.01 -9.58
C GLU A 21 -1.12 14.71 -8.89
N THR A 22 0.16 14.36 -9.05
CA THR A 22 0.76 13.20 -8.38
C THR A 22 0.77 13.38 -6.87
N ASP A 23 1.15 14.55 -6.35
CA ASP A 23 1.10 14.85 -4.91
C ASP A 23 -0.32 14.71 -4.35
N GLN A 24 -1.33 15.24 -5.04
CA GLN A 24 -2.72 15.06 -4.65
C GLN A 24 -3.14 13.58 -4.62
N ALA A 25 -2.65 12.77 -5.56
CA ALA A 25 -2.93 11.33 -5.57
C ALA A 25 -2.25 10.62 -4.39
N VAL A 26 -1.02 11.00 -4.05
CA VAL A 26 -0.27 10.50 -2.89
C VAL A 26 -1.00 10.84 -1.59
N GLN A 27 -1.46 12.08 -1.43
CA GLN A 27 -2.23 12.50 -0.25
C GLN A 27 -3.53 11.72 -0.10
N ARG A 28 -4.28 11.51 -1.19
CA ARG A 28 -5.46 10.63 -1.17
C ARG A 28 -5.10 9.20 -0.79
N GLY A 29 -4.00 8.67 -1.31
CA GLY A 29 -3.46 7.35 -0.95
C GLY A 29 -3.16 7.24 0.54
N SER A 30 -2.53 8.26 1.14
CA SER A 30 -2.22 8.33 2.58
C SER A 30 -3.49 8.27 3.44
N VAL A 31 -4.53 9.01 3.06
CA VAL A 31 -5.84 8.97 3.75
C VAL A 31 -6.46 7.57 3.70
N VAL A 32 -6.39 6.91 2.54
CA VAL A 32 -6.88 5.53 2.38
C VAL A 32 -6.10 4.56 3.28
N MET A 33 -4.76 4.71 3.35
CA MET A 33 -3.92 3.87 4.22
C MET A 33 -4.30 4.04 5.70
N GLN A 34 -4.51 5.27 6.17
CA GLN A 34 -4.96 5.54 7.54
C GLN A 34 -6.34 4.93 7.82
N GLY A 35 -7.29 5.06 6.88
CA GLY A 35 -8.59 4.39 6.97
C GLY A 35 -8.47 2.87 7.04
N THR A 36 -7.57 2.29 6.25
CA THR A 36 -7.32 0.84 6.25
C THR A 36 -6.74 0.38 7.60
N ILE A 37 -5.79 1.11 8.18
CA ILE A 37 -5.24 0.81 9.51
C ILE A 37 -6.37 0.79 10.54
N LYS A 38 -7.24 1.80 10.54
CA LYS A 38 -8.38 1.86 11.45
C LYS A 38 -9.28 0.63 11.32
N THR A 39 -9.63 0.27 10.09
CA THR A 39 -10.48 -0.92 9.82
C THR A 39 -9.84 -2.21 10.32
N ILE A 40 -8.51 -2.37 10.16
CA ILE A 40 -7.79 -3.56 10.65
C ILE A 40 -7.75 -3.57 12.18
N VAL A 41 -7.62 -2.42 12.83
CA VAL A 41 -7.66 -2.32 14.31
C VAL A 41 -9.05 -2.68 14.81
N ASP A 42 -10.12 -2.13 14.24
CA ASP A 42 -11.50 -2.45 14.60
C ASP A 42 -11.77 -3.97 14.41
N MET A 43 -11.27 -4.57 13.33
CA MET A 43 -11.35 -6.02 13.10
C MET A 43 -10.57 -6.81 14.15
N SER A 44 -9.42 -6.33 14.58
CA SER A 44 -8.61 -6.98 15.65
C SER A 44 -9.37 -7.00 16.98
N ASP A 45 -10.10 -5.93 17.30
CA ASP A 45 -10.93 -5.86 18.50
C ASP A 45 -12.11 -6.84 18.43
N GLU A 46 -12.76 -7.00 17.27
CA GLU A 46 -13.80 -8.01 17.08
C GLU A 46 -13.27 -9.44 17.20
N ILE A 47 -12.08 -9.70 16.66
CA ILE A 47 -11.39 -10.99 16.82
C ILE A 47 -11.11 -11.27 18.30
N ALA A 48 -10.67 -10.29 19.06
CA ALA A 48 -10.44 -10.43 20.50
C ALA A 48 -11.74 -10.70 21.27
N GLY A 49 -12.82 -10.02 20.91
CA GLY A 49 -14.16 -10.30 21.45
C GLY A 49 -14.61 -11.74 21.16
N THR A 50 -14.43 -12.21 19.94
CA THR A 50 -14.74 -13.59 19.55
C THR A 50 -13.89 -14.61 20.31
N ALA A 51 -12.60 -14.32 20.55
CA ALA A 51 -11.73 -15.16 21.37
C ALA A 51 -12.29 -15.36 22.79
N SER A 52 -12.80 -14.29 23.39
CA SER A 52 -13.41 -14.36 24.73
C SER A 52 -14.64 -15.28 24.77
N VAL A 53 -15.49 -15.21 23.74
CA VAL A 53 -16.68 -16.08 23.64
C VAL A 53 -16.30 -17.54 23.44
N ILE A 54 -15.29 -17.83 22.63
CA ILE A 54 -14.80 -19.20 22.42
C ILE A 54 -14.18 -19.77 23.71
N ASN A 55 -13.40 -19.00 24.45
CA ASN A 55 -12.85 -19.42 25.74
C ASN A 55 -13.97 -19.73 26.74
N GLN A 56 -14.99 -18.90 26.82
CA GLN A 56 -16.16 -19.13 27.66
C GLN A 56 -16.90 -20.44 27.27
N LEU A 57 -17.04 -20.69 25.96
CA LEU A 57 -17.67 -21.92 25.47
C LEU A 57 -16.83 -23.17 25.81
N GLU A 58 -15.51 -23.08 25.78
CA GLU A 58 -14.60 -24.15 26.22
C GLU A 58 -14.80 -24.45 27.72
N GLU A 59 -14.82 -23.42 28.58
CA GLU A 59 -15.05 -23.57 30.02
C GLU A 59 -16.44 -24.19 30.30
N ASP A 60 -17.46 -23.75 29.62
CA ASP A 60 -18.83 -24.28 29.77
C ASP A 60 -18.91 -25.72 29.33
N SER A 61 -18.25 -26.09 28.22
CA SER A 61 -18.20 -27.47 27.73
C SER A 61 -17.50 -28.41 28.73
N VAL A 62 -16.40 -27.95 29.33
CA VAL A 62 -15.72 -28.72 30.39
C VAL A 62 -16.64 -28.92 31.61
N ARG A 63 -17.37 -27.89 32.00
CA ARG A 63 -18.33 -27.94 33.12
C ARG A 63 -19.47 -28.92 32.84
N ILE A 64 -20.03 -28.89 31.61
CA ILE A 64 -21.09 -29.83 31.20
C ILE A 64 -20.54 -31.24 31.22
N GLY A 65 -19.34 -31.51 30.73
CA GLY A 65 -18.70 -32.83 30.77
C GLY A 65 -18.64 -33.39 32.19
N LYS A 66 -18.23 -32.60 33.18
CA LYS A 66 -18.23 -33.01 34.61
C LYS A 66 -19.62 -33.38 35.12
N VAL A 67 -20.66 -32.63 34.74
CA VAL A 67 -22.04 -32.95 35.13
C VAL A 67 -22.49 -34.24 34.49
N MET A 68 -22.12 -34.49 33.24
CA MET A 68 -22.44 -35.74 32.55
C MET A 68 -21.77 -36.98 33.17
N GLU A 69 -20.53 -36.86 33.63
CA GLU A 69 -19.86 -37.90 34.41
C GLU A 69 -20.65 -38.28 35.68
N VAL A 70 -21.13 -37.26 36.42
CA VAL A 70 -21.96 -37.48 37.62
C VAL A 70 -23.25 -38.19 37.28
N ILE A 71 -23.97 -37.73 36.20
CA ILE A 71 -25.23 -38.36 35.80
C ILE A 71 -25.00 -39.79 35.35
N HIS A 72 -23.92 -40.08 34.62
CA HIS A 72 -23.52 -41.40 34.22
C HIS A 72 -23.28 -42.32 35.45
N GLY A 73 -22.53 -41.83 36.45
CA GLY A 73 -22.29 -42.54 37.68
C GLY A 73 -23.57 -42.85 38.47
N ILE A 74 -24.53 -41.90 38.51
CA ILE A 74 -25.87 -42.12 39.12
C ILE A 74 -26.65 -43.18 38.35
N ALA A 75 -26.60 -43.16 37.00
CA ALA A 75 -27.26 -44.19 36.19
C ALA A 75 -26.66 -45.58 36.43
N GLU A 76 -25.34 -45.73 36.53
CA GLU A 76 -24.68 -47.01 36.87
C GLU A 76 -25.06 -47.47 38.26
N GLN A 77 -25.05 -46.59 39.28
CA GLN A 77 -25.46 -46.93 40.63
C GLN A 77 -26.95 -47.34 40.67
N THR A 78 -27.81 -46.66 39.93
CA THR A 78 -29.23 -47.00 39.84
C THR A 78 -29.43 -48.36 39.17
N ASN A 79 -28.67 -48.70 38.13
CA ASN A 79 -28.68 -50.00 37.47
C ASN A 79 -28.27 -51.11 38.43
N LEU A 80 -27.25 -50.91 39.28
CA LEU A 80 -26.81 -51.87 40.31
C LEU A 80 -27.88 -52.01 41.42
N LEU A 81 -28.48 -50.93 41.87
CA LEU A 81 -29.57 -50.96 42.85
C LEU A 81 -30.79 -51.72 42.34
N ALA A 82 -31.17 -51.48 41.10
CA ALA A 82 -32.25 -52.18 40.43
C ALA A 82 -32.00 -53.68 40.26
N LEU A 83 -30.76 -54.03 39.92
CA LEU A 83 -30.31 -55.42 39.83
C LEU A 83 -30.44 -56.12 41.19
N ASN A 84 -29.98 -55.49 42.28
CA ASN A 84 -30.09 -56.05 43.62
C ASN A 84 -31.56 -56.22 44.04
N ALA A 85 -32.44 -55.23 43.71
CA ALA A 85 -33.86 -55.32 43.96
C ALA A 85 -34.54 -56.43 43.17
N ALA A 86 -34.14 -56.66 41.91
CA ALA A 86 -34.66 -57.76 41.09
C ALA A 86 -34.26 -59.12 41.67
N ILE A 87 -33.02 -59.26 42.16
CA ILE A 87 -32.52 -60.46 42.82
C ILE A 87 -33.36 -60.77 44.09
N GLU A 88 -33.59 -59.78 44.93
CA GLU A 88 -34.36 -59.96 46.17
C GLU A 88 -35.87 -60.20 45.90
N ALA A 89 -36.41 -59.60 44.88
CA ALA A 89 -37.77 -59.88 44.43
C ALA A 89 -37.93 -61.32 43.91
N ALA A 90 -36.93 -61.82 43.18
CA ALA A 90 -36.91 -63.23 42.76
C ALA A 90 -36.78 -64.17 43.95
N ARG A 91 -36.11 -63.81 45.01
CA ARG A 91 -35.93 -64.56 46.24
C ARG A 91 -37.21 -64.70 47.06
N ALA A 92 -38.10 -63.67 46.98
CA ALA A 92 -39.41 -63.64 47.67
C ALA A 92 -40.49 -64.45 46.94
N GLY A 93 -40.21 -65.04 45.78
CA GLY A 93 -41.11 -65.96 45.07
C GLY A 93 -42.37 -65.22 44.56
N GLU A 94 -43.55 -65.84 44.69
CA GLU A 94 -44.81 -65.23 44.24
C GLU A 94 -45.16 -63.90 44.87
N ALA A 95 -44.70 -63.65 46.12
CA ALA A 95 -44.89 -62.36 46.80
C ALA A 95 -44.05 -61.22 46.19
N GLY A 96 -42.97 -61.55 45.48
CA GLY A 96 -42.05 -60.55 44.87
C GLY A 96 -42.36 -60.21 43.41
N ARG A 97 -43.29 -60.87 42.72
CA ARG A 97 -43.53 -60.68 41.26
C ARG A 97 -43.74 -59.24 40.84
N GLY A 98 -44.55 -58.45 41.59
CA GLY A 98 -44.78 -57.03 41.28
C GLY A 98 -43.53 -56.16 41.42
N PHE A 99 -42.69 -56.45 42.43
CA PHE A 99 -41.42 -55.76 42.66
C PHE A 99 -40.36 -56.14 41.58
N ALA A 100 -40.35 -57.35 41.08
CA ALA A 100 -39.45 -57.80 40.01
C ALA A 100 -39.69 -56.98 38.71
N VAL A 101 -40.98 -56.77 38.34
CA VAL A 101 -41.34 -56.00 37.17
C VAL A 101 -40.84 -54.52 37.29
N VAL A 102 -41.06 -53.90 38.47
CA VAL A 102 -40.58 -52.53 38.73
C VAL A 102 -39.05 -52.45 38.69
N ALA A 103 -38.37 -53.42 39.30
CA ALA A 103 -36.91 -53.48 39.30
C ALA A 103 -36.35 -53.61 37.88
N ASP A 104 -36.94 -54.45 37.04
CA ASP A 104 -36.49 -54.58 35.64
C ASP A 104 -36.79 -53.30 34.83
N GLU A 105 -37.88 -52.60 35.07
CA GLU A 105 -38.15 -51.32 34.41
C GLU A 105 -37.19 -50.23 34.85
N VAL A 106 -36.87 -50.12 36.14
CA VAL A 106 -35.85 -49.19 36.67
C VAL A 106 -34.49 -49.48 36.07
N ARG A 107 -34.12 -50.76 35.96
CA ARG A 107 -32.86 -51.19 35.36
C ARG A 107 -32.77 -50.80 33.88
N ASN A 108 -33.88 -51.01 33.12
CA ASN A 108 -33.94 -50.60 31.72
C ASN A 108 -33.79 -49.08 31.57
N LEU A 109 -34.50 -48.27 32.41
CA LEU A 109 -34.39 -46.82 32.44
C LEU A 109 -32.96 -46.35 32.78
N ALA A 110 -32.31 -46.95 33.77
CA ALA A 110 -30.96 -46.64 34.15
C ALA A 110 -29.96 -46.90 33.00
N ARG A 111 -30.12 -48.04 32.31
CA ARG A 111 -29.30 -48.36 31.13
C ARG A 111 -29.49 -47.34 29.99
N ARG A 112 -30.75 -47.00 29.65
CA ARG A 112 -31.06 -45.98 28.66
C ARG A 112 -30.51 -44.61 29.05
N THR A 113 -30.50 -44.29 30.33
CA THR A 113 -29.89 -43.02 30.83
C THR A 113 -28.35 -43.07 30.65
N ALA A 114 -27.69 -44.16 30.97
CA ALA A 114 -26.23 -44.34 30.75
C ALA A 114 -25.88 -44.25 29.25
N ASP A 115 -26.66 -44.85 28.38
CA ASP A 115 -26.44 -44.79 26.93
C ASP A 115 -26.59 -43.33 26.42
N SER A 116 -27.64 -42.62 26.85
CA SER A 116 -27.87 -41.21 26.49
C SER A 116 -26.75 -40.27 27.01
N THR A 117 -26.24 -40.53 28.22
CA THR A 117 -25.09 -39.75 28.75
C THR A 117 -23.82 -39.98 27.97
N ASN A 118 -23.57 -41.18 27.46
CA ASN A 118 -22.45 -41.47 26.58
C ASN A 118 -22.55 -40.74 25.25
N GLU A 119 -23.76 -40.68 24.64
CA GLU A 119 -23.98 -39.91 23.42
C GLU A 119 -23.70 -38.40 23.65
N ILE A 120 -24.20 -37.85 24.76
CA ILE A 120 -23.95 -36.44 25.10
C ILE A 120 -22.45 -36.19 25.34
N ASN A 121 -21.75 -37.09 26.03
CA ASN A 121 -20.30 -36.96 26.24
C ASN A 121 -19.55 -36.92 24.89
N GLN A 122 -19.97 -37.70 23.90
CA GLN A 122 -19.39 -37.65 22.56
C GLN A 122 -19.64 -36.32 21.85
N ILE A 123 -20.83 -35.73 22.01
CA ILE A 123 -21.16 -34.42 21.51
C ILE A 123 -20.27 -33.34 22.19
N ILE A 124 -20.11 -33.38 23.50
CA ILE A 124 -19.26 -32.47 24.26
C ILE A 124 -17.78 -32.56 23.80
N ALA A 125 -17.24 -33.77 23.58
CA ALA A 125 -15.89 -33.96 23.06
C ALA A 125 -15.74 -33.33 21.66
N ASN A 126 -16.74 -33.41 20.80
CA ASN A 126 -16.76 -32.76 19.50
C ASN A 126 -16.80 -31.23 19.62
N VAL A 127 -17.59 -30.69 20.55
CA VAL A 127 -17.65 -29.25 20.85
C VAL A 127 -16.29 -28.75 21.33
N GLN A 128 -15.64 -29.46 22.28
CA GLN A 128 -14.31 -29.10 22.78
C GLN A 128 -13.25 -29.09 21.67
N THR A 129 -13.30 -30.08 20.79
CA THR A 129 -12.40 -30.11 19.61
C THR A 129 -12.67 -28.95 18.68
N GLY A 130 -13.93 -28.62 18.46
CA GLY A 130 -14.36 -27.49 17.63
C GLY A 130 -13.90 -26.14 18.19
N THR A 131 -14.06 -25.93 19.51
CA THR A 131 -13.62 -24.71 20.20
C THR A 131 -12.10 -24.55 20.17
N ALA A 132 -11.33 -25.63 20.39
CA ALA A 132 -9.88 -25.59 20.29
C ALA A 132 -9.40 -25.22 18.88
N ASN A 133 -10.05 -25.75 17.85
CA ASN A 133 -9.74 -25.37 16.46
C ASN A 133 -10.12 -23.90 16.16
N ALA A 134 -11.25 -23.42 16.67
CA ALA A 134 -11.67 -22.05 16.54
C ALA A 134 -10.70 -21.08 17.24
N ALA A 135 -10.25 -21.42 18.46
CA ALA A 135 -9.26 -20.63 19.19
C ALA A 135 -7.94 -20.49 18.41
N LYS A 136 -7.47 -21.57 17.80
CA LYS A 136 -6.28 -21.55 16.94
C LYS A 136 -6.48 -20.68 15.69
N ALA A 137 -7.64 -20.74 15.07
CA ALA A 137 -7.97 -19.91 13.90
C ALA A 137 -8.01 -18.41 14.27
N ILE A 138 -8.58 -18.07 15.42
CA ILE A 138 -8.64 -16.72 15.97
C ILE A 138 -7.24 -16.18 16.24
N GLN A 139 -6.36 -16.94 16.89
CA GLN A 139 -4.98 -16.55 17.15
C GLN A 139 -4.21 -16.29 15.84
N ASN A 140 -4.45 -17.11 14.83
CA ASN A 140 -3.86 -16.91 13.51
C ASN A 140 -4.39 -15.63 12.83
N GLY A 141 -5.70 -15.36 12.94
CA GLY A 141 -6.34 -14.13 12.46
C GLY A 141 -5.76 -12.88 13.12
N GLN A 142 -5.52 -12.91 14.42
CA GLN A 142 -4.90 -11.81 15.16
C GLN A 142 -3.47 -11.53 14.68
N SER A 143 -2.66 -12.58 14.50
CA SER A 143 -1.30 -12.44 13.95
C SER A 143 -1.30 -11.86 12.53
N ILE A 144 -2.24 -12.26 11.68
CA ILE A 144 -2.41 -11.70 10.33
C ILE A 144 -2.78 -10.22 10.41
N SER A 145 -3.69 -9.83 11.31
CA SER A 145 -4.08 -8.43 11.50
C SER A 145 -2.90 -7.55 11.91
N GLU A 146 -2.08 -7.98 12.88
CA GLU A 146 -0.88 -7.25 13.32
C GLU A 146 0.13 -7.06 12.18
N ARG A 147 0.37 -8.11 11.41
CA ARG A 147 1.25 -8.04 10.22
C ARG A 147 0.68 -7.10 9.16
N SER A 148 -0.63 -7.13 8.95
CA SER A 148 -1.29 -6.24 7.98
C SER A 148 -1.16 -4.77 8.37
N VAL A 149 -1.30 -4.43 9.65
CA VAL A 149 -1.05 -3.06 10.15
C VAL A 149 0.38 -2.63 9.86
N THR A 150 1.36 -3.50 10.09
CA THR A 150 2.77 -3.21 9.81
C THR A 150 2.99 -2.94 8.32
N GLN A 151 2.45 -3.77 7.45
CA GLN A 151 2.58 -3.61 5.99
C GLN A 151 1.91 -2.31 5.49
N VAL A 152 0.75 -1.96 6.02
CA VAL A 152 0.08 -0.70 5.64
C VAL A 152 0.86 0.53 6.13
N LYS A 153 1.48 0.47 7.33
CA LYS A 153 2.39 1.53 7.81
C LYS A 153 3.62 1.69 6.92
N GLU A 154 4.22 0.60 6.48
CA GLU A 154 5.35 0.62 5.53
C GLU A 154 4.93 1.24 4.19
N ALA A 155 3.75 0.87 3.68
CA ALA A 155 3.21 1.48 2.46
C ALA A 155 2.97 3.00 2.64
N GLY A 156 2.49 3.43 3.80
CA GLY A 156 2.36 4.85 4.15
C GLY A 156 3.70 5.59 4.12
N ALA A 157 4.76 5.02 4.70
CA ALA A 157 6.10 5.61 4.68
C ALA A 157 6.69 5.73 3.26
N ILE A 158 6.35 4.79 2.37
CA ILE A 158 6.71 4.88 0.95
C ILE A 158 5.98 6.06 0.29
N LEU A 159 4.70 6.25 0.56
CA LEU A 159 3.94 7.40 0.04
C LEU A 159 4.53 8.73 0.51
N ASP A 160 4.95 8.85 1.77
CA ASP A 160 5.62 10.04 2.28
C ASP A 160 6.94 10.33 1.52
N THR A 161 7.71 9.29 1.22
CA THR A 161 8.95 9.40 0.44
C THR A 161 8.65 9.87 -1.00
N ILE A 162 7.57 9.38 -1.60
CA ILE A 162 7.10 9.80 -2.93
C ILE A 162 6.70 11.28 -2.90
N SER A 163 5.96 11.74 -1.88
CA SER A 163 5.56 13.15 -1.74
C SER A 163 6.76 14.07 -1.70
N VAL A 164 7.79 13.77 -0.90
CA VAL A 164 9.04 14.54 -0.85
C VAL A 164 9.75 14.58 -2.21
N SER A 165 9.75 13.46 -2.93
CA SER A 165 10.38 13.38 -4.26
C SER A 165 9.62 14.21 -5.30
N VAL A 166 8.30 14.21 -5.24
CA VAL A 166 7.41 15.01 -6.12
C VAL A 166 7.59 16.50 -5.84
N ASP A 167 7.68 16.93 -4.59
CA ASP A 167 7.98 18.32 -4.23
C ASP A 167 9.33 18.78 -4.76
N SER A 168 10.35 17.93 -4.65
CA SER A 168 11.68 18.22 -5.23
C SER A 168 11.61 18.34 -6.76
N MET A 169 10.84 17.47 -7.42
CA MET A 169 10.64 17.51 -8.87
C MET A 169 9.93 18.80 -9.29
N ARG A 170 8.88 19.22 -8.57
CA ARG A 170 8.18 20.47 -8.81
C ARG A 170 9.11 21.68 -8.71
N ALA A 171 9.93 21.74 -7.65
CA ALA A 171 10.89 22.81 -7.47
C ALA A 171 11.92 22.88 -8.62
N LYS A 172 12.44 21.75 -9.06
CA LYS A 172 13.37 21.65 -10.20
C LYS A 172 12.73 22.09 -11.51
N ASN A 173 11.48 21.71 -11.75
CA ASN A 173 10.77 22.09 -12.96
C ASN A 173 10.53 23.61 -13.03
N ILE A 174 10.24 24.26 -11.90
CA ILE A 174 10.15 25.73 -11.81
C ILE A 174 11.49 26.37 -12.18
N GLN A 175 12.61 25.83 -11.68
CA GLN A 175 13.93 26.33 -12.02
C GLN A 175 14.28 26.13 -13.50
N ILE A 176 13.90 24.98 -14.09
CA ILE A 176 14.09 24.70 -15.52
C ILE A 176 13.30 25.69 -16.37
N ALA A 177 12.04 25.97 -16.02
CA ALA A 177 11.22 26.93 -16.74
C ALA A 177 11.84 28.33 -16.70
N ALA A 178 12.28 28.80 -15.53
CA ALA A 178 12.95 30.10 -15.38
C ALA A 178 14.27 30.18 -16.20
N ALA A 179 15.10 29.13 -16.16
CA ALA A 179 16.33 29.08 -16.93
C ALA A 179 16.05 29.08 -18.46
N ALA A 180 14.98 28.41 -18.90
CA ALA A 180 14.56 28.42 -20.29
C ALA A 180 14.05 29.79 -20.77
N GLU A 181 13.35 30.53 -19.90
CA GLU A 181 12.95 31.92 -20.17
C GLU A 181 14.17 32.83 -20.30
N GLU A 182 15.16 32.70 -19.42
CA GLU A 182 16.42 33.43 -19.50
C GLU A 182 17.19 33.09 -20.79
N GLN A 183 17.26 31.80 -21.18
CA GLN A 183 17.84 31.38 -22.46
C GLN A 183 17.15 31.98 -23.68
N THR A 184 15.82 32.19 -23.60
CA THR A 184 15.08 32.84 -24.66
C THR A 184 15.54 34.29 -24.81
N SER A 185 15.64 35.04 -23.71
CA SER A 185 16.14 36.40 -23.71
C SER A 185 17.57 36.52 -24.25
N VAL A 186 18.47 35.68 -23.78
CA VAL A 186 19.85 35.62 -24.28
C VAL A 186 19.90 35.31 -25.78
N SER A 187 19.06 34.40 -26.25
CA SER A 187 19.00 34.04 -27.68
C SER A 187 18.51 35.20 -28.55
N GLU A 188 17.59 36.03 -28.05
CA GLU A 188 17.14 37.24 -28.73
C GLU A 188 18.24 38.31 -28.78
N ASP A 189 19.00 38.50 -27.70
CA ASP A 189 20.14 39.40 -27.67
C ASP A 189 21.26 38.96 -28.63
N ILE A 190 21.55 37.65 -28.69
CA ILE A 190 22.50 37.09 -29.68
C ILE A 190 22.03 37.36 -31.13
N ALA A 191 20.73 37.16 -31.42
CA ALA A 191 20.18 37.44 -32.74
C ALA A 191 20.31 38.92 -33.13
N ARG A 192 20.07 39.83 -32.17
CA ARG A 192 20.28 41.27 -32.34
C ARG A 192 21.73 41.61 -32.64
N ASN A 193 22.64 41.11 -31.81
CA ASN A 193 24.09 41.30 -31.99
C ASN A 193 24.59 40.75 -33.34
N LEU A 194 24.10 39.60 -33.81
CA LEU A 194 24.43 39.05 -35.12
C LEU A 194 23.95 39.97 -36.27
N THR A 195 22.78 40.55 -36.12
CA THR A 195 22.26 41.52 -37.07
C THR A 195 23.16 42.79 -37.16
N GLU A 196 23.62 43.27 -36.02
CA GLU A 196 24.51 44.44 -35.95
C GLU A 196 25.92 44.09 -36.54
N ILE A 197 26.47 42.92 -36.23
CA ILE A 197 27.73 42.44 -36.80
C ILE A 197 27.62 42.32 -38.33
N THR A 198 26.50 41.85 -38.85
CA THR A 198 26.23 41.73 -40.29
C THR A 198 26.20 43.12 -40.96
N ALA A 199 25.58 44.14 -40.32
CA ALA A 199 25.56 45.49 -40.76
C ALA A 199 26.98 46.12 -40.79
N ILE A 200 27.75 45.93 -39.71
CA ILE A 200 29.15 46.40 -39.63
C ILE A 200 30.02 45.72 -40.70
N ALA A 201 29.88 44.42 -40.96
CA ALA A 201 30.60 43.69 -41.96
C ALA A 201 30.29 44.25 -43.40
N SER A 202 29.01 44.55 -43.65
CA SER A 202 28.57 45.15 -44.93
C SER A 202 29.13 46.56 -45.12
N ALA A 203 29.17 47.39 -44.05
CA ALA A 203 29.79 48.71 -44.06
C ALA A 203 31.32 48.65 -44.30
N ASN A 204 32.01 47.69 -43.65
CA ASN A 204 33.43 47.46 -43.87
C ASN A 204 33.74 47.06 -45.31
N GLN A 205 32.89 46.19 -45.95
CA GLN A 205 33.04 45.80 -47.31
C GLN A 205 33.00 47.06 -48.25
N ALA A 206 31.98 47.89 -48.06
CA ALA A 206 31.85 49.13 -48.83
C ALA A 206 33.03 50.09 -48.62
N GLN A 207 33.63 50.12 -47.42
CA GLN A 207 34.80 50.94 -47.12
C GLN A 207 36.07 50.37 -47.78
N VAL A 208 36.23 49.04 -47.86
CA VAL A 208 37.33 48.38 -48.59
C VAL A 208 37.25 48.72 -50.09
N GLU A 209 36.10 48.65 -50.70
CA GLU A 209 35.91 49.05 -52.13
C GLU A 209 36.35 50.49 -52.35
N LYS A 210 35.91 51.43 -51.53
CA LYS A 210 36.32 52.86 -51.62
C LYS A 210 37.84 52.99 -51.46
N THR A 211 38.46 52.22 -50.55
CA THR A 211 39.93 52.28 -50.33
C THR A 211 40.64 51.74 -51.56
N GLN A 212 40.13 50.68 -52.22
CA GLN A 212 40.68 50.15 -53.43
C GLN A 212 40.60 51.13 -54.60
N ASP A 213 39.45 51.80 -54.79
CA ASP A 213 39.32 52.86 -55.82
C ASP A 213 40.30 54.03 -55.56
N ALA A 214 40.45 54.47 -54.31
CA ALA A 214 41.42 55.49 -53.96
C ALA A 214 42.86 55.06 -54.24
N ALA A 215 43.23 53.81 -53.97
CA ALA A 215 44.55 53.25 -54.28
C ALA A 215 44.84 53.21 -55.78
N VAL A 216 43.87 52.82 -56.61
CA VAL A 216 43.97 52.86 -58.07
C VAL A 216 44.10 54.25 -58.60
N HIS A 217 43.39 55.21 -58.01
CA HIS A 217 43.49 56.63 -58.41
C HIS A 217 44.89 57.22 -58.02
N LEU A 218 45.43 56.89 -56.86
CA LEU A 218 46.77 57.28 -56.43
C LEU A 218 47.86 56.64 -57.36
N GLN A 219 47.70 55.42 -57.79
CA GLN A 219 48.58 54.73 -58.72
C GLN A 219 48.62 55.45 -60.07
N ASN A 220 47.47 55.81 -60.63
CA ASN A 220 47.33 56.56 -61.85
C ASN A 220 47.98 57.96 -61.74
N LEU A 221 47.78 58.64 -60.63
CA LEU A 221 48.40 59.94 -60.34
C LEU A 221 49.92 59.87 -60.26
N SER A 222 50.46 58.82 -59.59
CA SER A 222 51.88 58.55 -59.48
C SER A 222 52.53 58.26 -60.84
N GLN A 223 51.87 57.51 -61.72
CA GLN A 223 52.28 57.27 -63.10
C GLN A 223 52.31 58.55 -63.95
N GLY A 224 51.26 59.38 -63.82
CA GLY A 224 51.20 60.70 -64.48
C GLY A 224 52.28 61.62 -64.03
N LEU A 225 52.63 61.67 -62.73
CA LEU A 225 53.73 62.45 -62.20
C LEU A 225 55.12 61.95 -62.71
N ALA A 226 55.31 60.60 -62.79
CA ALA A 226 56.53 60.01 -63.31
C ALA A 226 56.75 60.39 -64.82
N GLU A 227 55.68 60.43 -65.61
CA GLU A 227 55.71 60.81 -67.01
C GLU A 227 55.99 62.32 -67.17
N LEU A 228 55.41 63.15 -66.33
CA LEU A 228 55.71 64.59 -66.29
C LEU A 228 57.15 64.87 -65.95
N THR A 229 57.68 64.19 -64.93
CA THR A 229 59.08 64.35 -64.54
C THR A 229 60.04 63.90 -65.66
N LYS A 230 59.71 62.86 -66.40
CA LYS A 230 60.49 62.39 -67.55
C LYS A 230 60.41 63.41 -68.68
N ARG A 231 59.32 64.08 -68.91
CA ARG A 231 59.25 65.18 -69.95
C ARG A 231 59.98 66.42 -69.53
N LEU A 232 59.98 66.80 -68.29
CA LEU A 232 60.73 67.91 -67.76
C LEU A 232 62.27 67.73 -67.66
N GLY A 233 62.72 66.47 -67.46
CA GLY A 233 64.15 66.13 -67.40
C GLY A 233 64.77 65.81 -68.75
N ALA A 234 63.99 65.80 -69.85
CA ALA A 234 64.46 65.64 -71.24
C ALA A 234 64.52 66.92 -72.02
N ALA A 235 64.20 68.07 -71.37
CA ALA A 235 64.41 69.42 -71.85
C ALA A 235 65.66 70.11 -71.19
#